data_29c81ccba87d54844d3c37159d4bfb99
#
_entry.id   29c81ccba87d54844d3c37159d4bfb99
#
_cell.length_a   1.000
_cell.length_b   1.000
_cell.length_c   1.000
_cell.angle_alpha   90.00
_cell.angle_beta   90.00
_cell.angle_gamma   90.00
#
_symmetry.space_group_name_H-M   'P 1'
#
loop_
_entity.id
_entity.type
_entity.pdbx_description
1 polymer ?
#
loop_
_entity_poly.entity_id
_entity_poly.type
_entity_poly.pdbx_seq_one_letter_code
_entity_poly.pdbx_strand_id
1 'polypeptide(L)'
;PDDLVCVVLGEAEVGMAFSKLPFDHLLFTGATSIGKHVMRAAAENLTPVTLELGGKSPAIISADVPMHDAAERIAFGKTLNAGQTCVAPDYVLVPRDRVDGFVSAYRDVVQRFYPQLKDNPDYTAIINERQLARLTGYLQDAQAKGARIVPIYPEAQGRRLPQSLLLEVNDDMKVMQDEIFGPLLPVVPYDRLE
;
A
#
# COMPACT_ATOMS: atom_id res chain seq x y z
N PRO A 1 16.10 -23.49 19.95
CA PRO A 1 16.01 -24.95 20.14
C PRO A 1 14.95 -25.51 19.20
N ASP A 2 15.29 -26.57 18.47
CA ASP A 2 14.43 -27.14 17.41
C ASP A 2 13.11 -27.76 17.95
N ASP A 3 13.05 -27.99 19.25
CA ASP A 3 11.89 -28.43 19.99
C ASP A 3 10.91 -27.31 20.38
N LEU A 4 11.33 -26.04 20.24
CA LEU A 4 10.52 -24.87 20.57
C LEU A 4 10.07 -24.07 19.36
N VAL A 5 10.87 -24.06 18.29
CA VAL A 5 10.61 -23.27 17.08
C VAL A 5 10.91 -24.12 15.83
N CYS A 6 9.95 -24.24 14.97
CA CYS A 6 10.10 -24.92 13.67
C CYS A 6 9.72 -23.98 12.55
N VAL A 7 10.54 -23.89 11.50
CA VAL A 7 10.25 -23.12 10.29
C VAL A 7 9.86 -24.07 9.18
N VAL A 8 8.63 -23.90 8.66
CA VAL A 8 8.10 -24.65 7.52
C VAL A 8 8.16 -23.77 6.28
N LEU A 9 8.95 -24.15 5.28
CA LEU A 9 9.09 -23.42 4.03
C LEU A 9 8.27 -24.08 2.91
N GLY A 10 7.64 -23.26 2.07
CA GLY A 10 6.89 -23.75 0.92
C GLY A 10 6.06 -22.67 0.25
N GLU A 11 5.44 -23.04 -0.86
CA GLU A 11 4.53 -22.22 -1.63
C GLU A 11 3.09 -22.26 -1.04
N ALA A 12 2.13 -21.68 -1.77
CA ALA A 12 0.73 -21.57 -1.33
C ALA A 12 0.10 -22.91 -0.89
N GLU A 13 0.47 -24.02 -1.52
CA GLU A 13 -0.06 -25.35 -1.18
C GLU A 13 0.37 -25.80 0.22
N VAL A 14 1.62 -25.50 0.60
CA VAL A 14 2.12 -25.77 1.96
C VAL A 14 1.40 -24.90 2.96
N GLY A 15 1.19 -23.61 2.69
CA GLY A 15 0.42 -22.71 3.54
C GLY A 15 -1.03 -23.18 3.74
N MET A 16 -1.68 -23.65 2.68
CA MET A 16 -3.03 -24.23 2.76
C MET A 16 -3.08 -25.51 3.59
N ALA A 17 -2.08 -26.39 3.46
CA ALA A 17 -1.99 -27.60 4.27
C ALA A 17 -1.72 -27.26 5.75
N PHE A 18 -0.78 -26.33 5.98
CA PHE A 18 -0.42 -25.86 7.31
C PHE A 18 -1.60 -25.28 8.07
N SER A 19 -2.44 -24.47 7.44
CA SER A 19 -3.61 -23.85 8.07
C SER A 19 -4.71 -24.82 8.49
N LYS A 20 -4.63 -26.10 8.05
CA LYS A 20 -5.55 -27.18 8.43
C LYS A 20 -5.06 -28.02 9.61
N LEU A 21 -3.87 -27.76 10.12
CA LEU A 21 -3.33 -28.51 11.25
C LEU A 21 -4.03 -28.09 12.57
N PRO A 22 -4.19 -29.01 13.52
CA PRO A 22 -4.88 -28.75 14.78
C PRO A 22 -3.98 -28.03 15.78
N PHE A 23 -3.71 -26.76 15.53
CA PHE A 23 -2.95 -25.90 16.45
C PHE A 23 -3.81 -25.44 17.62
N ASP A 24 -3.17 -25.08 18.74
CA ASP A 24 -3.82 -24.40 19.87
C ASP A 24 -4.21 -22.96 19.54
N HIS A 25 -3.46 -22.32 18.63
CA HIS A 25 -3.72 -20.99 18.10
C HIS A 25 -3.02 -20.78 16.76
N LEU A 26 -3.64 -20.01 15.86
CA LEU A 26 -3.05 -19.68 14.57
C LEU A 26 -3.06 -18.16 14.36
N LEU A 27 -1.86 -17.58 14.24
CA LEU A 27 -1.66 -16.19 13.84
C LEU A 27 -1.40 -16.14 12.34
N PHE A 28 -2.12 -15.29 11.62
CA PHE A 28 -1.93 -15.07 10.19
C PHE A 28 -1.77 -13.60 9.90
N THR A 29 -0.74 -13.25 9.12
CA THR A 29 -0.56 -11.91 8.54
C THR A 29 -0.60 -12.00 7.02
N GLY A 30 -1.45 -11.19 6.36
CA GLY A 30 -1.55 -11.16 4.91
C GLY A 30 -2.83 -10.54 4.37
N ALA A 31 -3.14 -10.81 3.10
CA ALA A 31 -4.32 -10.25 2.44
C ALA A 31 -5.62 -10.76 3.07
N THR A 32 -6.61 -9.88 3.19
CA THR A 32 -7.95 -10.19 3.74
C THR A 32 -8.60 -11.39 3.06
N SER A 33 -8.46 -11.52 1.73
CA SER A 33 -8.99 -12.66 0.98
C SER A 33 -8.37 -13.99 1.42
N ILE A 34 -7.08 -14.02 1.74
CA ILE A 34 -6.37 -15.21 2.22
C ILE A 34 -6.74 -15.48 3.70
N GLY A 35 -6.82 -14.44 4.54
CA GLY A 35 -7.27 -14.58 5.93
C GLY A 35 -8.61 -15.28 6.07
N LYS A 36 -9.55 -15.02 5.16
CA LYS A 36 -10.83 -15.74 5.10
C LYS A 36 -10.67 -17.24 4.85
N HIS A 37 -9.70 -17.66 4.03
CA HIS A 37 -9.40 -19.07 3.78
C HIS A 37 -8.75 -19.72 5.00
N VAL A 38 -7.80 -19.03 5.63
CA VAL A 38 -7.14 -19.48 6.86
C VAL A 38 -8.16 -19.69 7.98
N MET A 39 -9.05 -18.73 8.20
CA MET A 39 -10.10 -18.82 9.22
C MET A 39 -11.05 -19.99 8.97
N ARG A 40 -11.45 -20.24 7.70
CA ARG A 40 -12.29 -21.42 7.37
C ARG A 40 -11.56 -22.73 7.63
N ALA A 41 -10.27 -22.83 7.27
CA ALA A 41 -9.48 -24.02 7.49
C ALA A 41 -9.29 -24.30 9.01
N ALA A 42 -9.01 -23.27 9.80
CA ALA A 42 -8.87 -23.39 11.26
C ALA A 42 -10.17 -23.80 11.96
N ALA A 43 -11.32 -23.40 11.43
CA ALA A 43 -12.63 -23.75 12.00
C ALA A 43 -12.90 -25.25 12.02
N GLU A 44 -12.33 -26.05 11.11
CA GLU A 44 -12.47 -27.52 11.10
C GLU A 44 -11.89 -28.18 12.36
N ASN A 45 -10.91 -27.55 13.00
CA ASN A 45 -10.29 -28.02 14.24
C ASN A 45 -10.69 -27.16 15.44
N LEU A 46 -11.60 -26.19 15.30
CA LEU A 46 -11.94 -25.20 16.33
C LEU A 46 -10.72 -24.39 16.81
N THR A 47 -9.70 -24.26 15.97
CA THR A 47 -8.49 -23.51 16.29
C THR A 47 -8.78 -22.01 16.32
N PRO A 48 -8.54 -21.31 17.45
CA PRO A 48 -8.64 -19.86 17.51
C PRO A 48 -7.65 -19.18 16.54
N VAL A 49 -8.08 -18.08 15.90
CA VAL A 49 -7.24 -17.34 14.96
C VAL A 49 -7.09 -15.89 15.36
N THR A 50 -5.88 -15.34 15.17
CA THR A 50 -5.61 -13.90 15.11
C THR A 50 -5.24 -13.53 13.69
N LEU A 51 -5.97 -12.58 13.10
CA LEU A 51 -5.77 -12.17 11.72
C LEU A 51 -5.22 -10.73 11.70
N GLU A 52 -3.98 -10.59 11.26
CA GLU A 52 -3.33 -9.31 10.96
C GLU A 52 -3.45 -9.05 9.46
N LEU A 53 -4.35 -8.14 9.10
CA LEU A 53 -4.73 -7.90 7.71
C LEU A 53 -4.39 -6.46 7.32
N GLY A 54 -4.50 -6.17 6.03
CA GLY A 54 -4.35 -4.81 5.52
C GLY A 54 -5.62 -3.96 5.67
N GLY A 55 -5.58 -2.79 5.08
CA GLY A 55 -6.70 -1.85 5.08
C GLY A 55 -6.43 -0.65 4.18
N LYS A 56 -7.39 0.27 4.12
CA LYS A 56 -7.25 1.56 3.41
C LYS A 56 -7.02 2.68 4.43
N SER A 57 -5.80 2.75 4.94
CA SER A 57 -5.41 3.73 5.97
C SER A 57 -5.35 5.15 5.39
N PRO A 58 -6.25 6.08 5.78
CA PRO A 58 -6.20 7.47 5.34
C PRO A 58 -5.10 8.25 6.07
N ALA A 59 -4.41 9.15 5.36
CA ALA A 59 -3.72 10.26 5.97
C ALA A 59 -4.60 11.51 5.85
N ILE A 60 -4.81 12.25 6.93
CA ILE A 60 -5.64 13.45 6.94
C ILE A 60 -4.77 14.65 7.27
N ILE A 61 -4.70 15.62 6.38
CA ILE A 61 -3.93 16.85 6.57
C ILE A 61 -4.89 17.92 7.08
N SER A 62 -4.69 18.39 8.30
CA SER A 62 -5.43 19.52 8.87
C SER A 62 -5.03 20.84 8.17
N ALA A 63 -5.95 21.81 8.13
CA ALA A 63 -5.76 23.07 7.44
C ALA A 63 -4.62 23.94 8.01
N ASP A 64 -4.27 23.76 9.28
CA ASP A 64 -3.25 24.53 10.01
C ASP A 64 -1.83 23.92 9.96
N VAL A 65 -1.69 22.67 9.47
CA VAL A 65 -0.39 21.99 9.41
C VAL A 65 0.47 22.58 8.29
N PRO A 66 1.78 22.88 8.53
CA PRO A 66 2.71 23.22 7.46
C PRO A 66 2.76 22.13 6.39
N MET A 67 2.54 22.49 5.14
CA MET A 67 2.38 21.51 4.05
C MET A 67 3.62 20.68 3.83
N HIS A 68 4.81 21.28 3.97
CA HIS A 68 6.08 20.55 3.84
C HIS A 68 6.20 19.44 4.90
N ASP A 69 5.85 19.71 6.16
CA ASP A 69 5.92 18.74 7.25
C ASP A 69 4.93 17.57 7.03
N ALA A 70 3.72 17.90 6.59
CA ALA A 70 2.72 16.89 6.24
C ALA A 70 3.21 16.00 5.08
N ALA A 71 3.71 16.62 4.01
CA ALA A 71 4.24 15.92 2.85
C ALA A 71 5.43 15.02 3.20
N GLU A 72 6.35 15.47 4.06
CA GLU A 72 7.50 14.69 4.48
C GLU A 72 7.09 13.43 5.25
N ARG A 73 6.18 13.54 6.19
CA ARG A 73 5.68 12.40 6.98
C ARG A 73 4.92 11.40 6.11
N ILE A 74 4.07 11.90 5.21
CA ILE A 74 3.29 11.05 4.31
C ILE A 74 4.21 10.39 3.27
N ALA A 75 5.17 11.14 2.70
CA ALA A 75 6.16 10.59 1.77
C ALA A 75 7.00 9.50 2.43
N PHE A 76 7.48 9.71 3.66
CA PHE A 76 8.22 8.69 4.40
C PHE A 76 7.39 7.41 4.55
N GLY A 77 6.16 7.51 5.06
CA GLY A 77 5.28 6.35 5.25
C GLY A 77 4.92 5.65 3.93
N LYS A 78 4.79 6.41 2.82
CA LYS A 78 4.42 5.85 1.51
C LYS A 78 5.60 5.32 0.72
N THR A 79 6.83 5.84 0.93
CA THR A 79 8.02 5.37 0.23
C THR A 79 8.70 4.21 0.95
N LEU A 80 8.50 4.06 2.26
CA LEU A 80 8.99 2.91 3.02
C LEU A 80 8.51 1.62 2.35
N ASN A 81 9.47 0.78 1.95
CA ASN A 81 9.22 -0.46 1.20
C ASN A 81 8.32 -0.27 -0.05
N ALA A 82 8.42 0.90 -0.71
CA ALA A 82 7.58 1.30 -1.84
C ALA A 82 6.06 1.21 -1.54
N GLY A 83 5.65 1.50 -0.31
CA GLY A 83 4.25 1.44 0.15
C GLY A 83 3.70 0.02 0.35
N GLN A 84 4.54 -1.00 0.30
CA GLN A 84 4.16 -2.40 0.50
C GLN A 84 4.16 -2.76 2.00
N THR A 85 3.39 -2.01 2.78
CA THR A 85 3.20 -2.21 4.23
C THR A 85 1.74 -1.97 4.60
N CYS A 86 1.24 -2.71 5.58
CA CYS A 86 -0.16 -2.62 6.06
C CYS A 86 -0.50 -1.26 6.69
N VAL A 87 0.51 -0.50 7.14
CA VAL A 87 0.36 0.83 7.76
C VAL A 87 0.73 1.98 6.83
N ALA A 88 1.07 1.71 5.56
CA ALA A 88 1.34 2.78 4.60
C ALA A 88 0.09 3.65 4.38
N PRO A 89 0.24 4.98 4.25
CA PRO A 89 -0.86 5.82 3.80
C PRO A 89 -1.43 5.30 2.49
N ASP A 90 -2.68 4.87 2.48
CA ASP A 90 -3.30 4.30 1.29
C ASP A 90 -3.85 5.40 0.38
N TYR A 91 -4.44 6.44 0.97
CA TYR A 91 -4.83 7.68 0.33
C TYR A 91 -4.65 8.87 1.29
N VAL A 92 -4.69 10.09 0.77
CA VAL A 92 -4.55 11.31 1.57
C VAL A 92 -5.73 12.25 1.34
N LEU A 93 -6.27 12.76 2.44
CA LEU A 93 -7.26 13.85 2.46
C LEU A 93 -6.54 15.18 2.64
N VAL A 94 -6.73 16.10 1.69
CA VAL A 94 -6.04 17.40 1.64
C VAL A 94 -7.06 18.53 1.54
N PRO A 95 -6.93 19.65 2.29
CA PRO A 95 -7.77 20.82 2.07
C PRO A 95 -7.75 21.22 0.59
N ARG A 96 -8.92 21.47 0.00
CA ARG A 96 -9.07 21.67 -1.47
C ARG A 96 -8.15 22.75 -2.03
N ASP A 97 -8.02 23.86 -1.32
CA ASP A 97 -7.18 25.00 -1.69
C ASP A 97 -5.67 24.75 -1.53
N ARG A 98 -5.29 23.63 -0.92
CA ARG A 98 -3.89 23.26 -0.64
C ARG A 98 -3.38 22.06 -1.44
N VAL A 99 -4.19 21.49 -2.33
CA VAL A 99 -3.83 20.29 -3.12
C VAL A 99 -2.57 20.52 -3.96
N ASP A 100 -2.46 21.62 -4.69
CA ASP A 100 -1.29 21.90 -5.51
C ASP A 100 -0.02 22.09 -4.66
N GLY A 101 -0.16 22.72 -3.50
CA GLY A 101 0.92 22.84 -2.52
C GLY A 101 1.39 21.48 -1.99
N PHE A 102 0.46 20.56 -1.72
CA PHE A 102 0.79 19.20 -1.33
C PHE A 102 1.52 18.43 -2.44
N VAL A 103 1.02 18.51 -3.68
CA VAL A 103 1.64 17.85 -4.84
C VAL A 103 3.08 18.31 -5.04
N SER A 104 3.33 19.62 -4.95
CA SER A 104 4.68 20.18 -5.05
C SER A 104 5.58 19.71 -3.92
N ALA A 105 5.14 19.90 -2.67
CA ALA A 105 5.92 19.51 -1.49
C ALA A 105 6.22 17.99 -1.46
N TYR A 106 5.24 17.15 -1.80
CA TYR A 106 5.42 15.70 -1.86
C TYR A 106 6.47 15.30 -2.91
N ARG A 107 6.43 15.92 -4.10
CA ARG A 107 7.43 15.68 -5.15
C ARG A 107 8.83 16.06 -4.66
N ASP A 108 8.99 17.25 -4.10
CA ASP A 108 10.29 17.74 -3.61
C ASP A 108 10.87 16.82 -2.55
N VAL A 109 10.03 16.34 -1.63
CA VAL A 109 10.43 15.41 -0.57
C VAL A 109 10.84 14.05 -1.13
N VAL A 110 10.05 13.46 -2.03
CA VAL A 110 10.38 12.16 -2.62
C VAL A 110 11.66 12.24 -3.45
N GLN A 111 11.87 13.34 -4.20
CA GLN A 111 13.11 13.55 -4.95
C GLN A 111 14.31 13.79 -4.04
N ARG A 112 14.13 14.37 -2.84
CA ARG A 112 15.17 14.48 -1.84
C ARG A 112 15.54 13.13 -1.23
N PHE A 113 14.56 12.27 -0.93
CA PHE A 113 14.79 10.93 -0.41
C PHE A 113 15.44 10.01 -1.44
N TYR A 114 15.00 10.13 -2.67
CA TYR A 114 15.45 9.31 -3.80
C TYR A 114 15.78 10.22 -4.99
N PRO A 115 16.99 10.81 -5.08
CA PRO A 115 17.34 11.76 -6.16
C PRO A 115 17.16 11.20 -7.57
N GLN A 116 17.20 9.87 -7.70
CA GLN A 116 16.91 9.15 -8.94
C GLN A 116 16.27 7.81 -8.63
N LEU A 117 15.43 7.31 -9.53
CA LEU A 117 14.85 5.97 -9.43
C LEU A 117 15.80 4.91 -10.02
N LYS A 118 16.44 5.26 -11.15
CA LYS A 118 17.29 4.35 -11.89
C LYS A 118 18.51 3.97 -11.05
N ASP A 119 18.75 2.65 -10.93
CA ASP A 119 19.88 2.04 -10.23
C ASP A 119 20.03 2.48 -8.76
N ASN A 120 18.96 2.99 -8.16
CA ASN A 120 18.95 3.41 -6.76
C ASN A 120 18.79 2.16 -5.84
N PRO A 121 19.80 1.82 -5.01
CA PRO A 121 19.75 0.65 -4.14
C PRO A 121 18.73 0.82 -3.01
N ASP A 122 18.41 2.06 -2.62
CA ASP A 122 17.51 2.36 -1.51
C ASP A 122 16.02 2.35 -1.92
N TYR A 123 15.73 2.34 -3.24
CA TYR A 123 14.35 2.30 -3.71
C TYR A 123 13.89 0.86 -3.95
N THR A 124 12.95 0.40 -3.12
CA THR A 124 12.45 -0.97 -3.13
C THR A 124 11.65 -1.29 -4.40
N ALA A 125 11.92 -2.44 -5.00
CA ALA A 125 11.12 -2.97 -6.09
C ALA A 125 9.80 -3.59 -5.60
N ILE A 126 8.78 -3.64 -6.45
CA ILE A 126 7.56 -4.41 -6.20
C ILE A 126 7.94 -5.90 -6.11
N ILE A 127 7.36 -6.60 -5.14
CA ILE A 127 7.80 -7.94 -4.71
C ILE A 127 7.83 -8.97 -5.84
N ASN A 128 6.89 -8.92 -6.78
CA ASN A 128 6.83 -9.83 -7.93
C ASN A 128 6.05 -9.23 -9.11
N GLU A 129 6.09 -9.89 -10.27
CA GLU A 129 5.43 -9.45 -11.49
C GLU A 129 3.91 -9.40 -11.36
N ARG A 130 3.30 -10.31 -10.61
CA ARG A 130 1.85 -10.32 -10.36
C ARG A 130 1.41 -9.04 -9.64
N GLN A 131 2.14 -8.61 -8.62
CA GLN A 131 1.82 -7.38 -7.88
C GLN A 131 2.12 -6.13 -8.72
N LEU A 132 3.17 -6.14 -9.53
CA LEU A 132 3.44 -5.07 -10.48
C LEU A 132 2.30 -4.93 -11.50
N ALA A 133 1.83 -6.02 -12.08
CA ALA A 133 0.70 -6.02 -13.02
C ALA A 133 -0.59 -5.51 -12.35
N ARG A 134 -0.86 -5.88 -11.08
CA ARG A 134 -1.99 -5.37 -10.31
C ARG A 134 -1.93 -3.85 -10.14
N LEU A 135 -0.78 -3.32 -9.73
CA LEU A 135 -0.59 -1.87 -9.53
C LEU A 135 -0.67 -1.09 -10.86
N THR A 136 -0.10 -1.64 -11.93
CA THR A 136 -0.23 -1.07 -13.27
C THR A 136 -1.69 -1.07 -13.73
N GLY A 137 -2.43 -2.14 -13.43
CA GLY A 137 -3.88 -2.21 -13.70
C GLY A 137 -4.67 -1.15 -12.92
N TYR A 138 -4.28 -0.81 -11.70
CA TYR A 138 -4.91 0.29 -10.95
C TYR A 138 -4.66 1.66 -11.60
N LEU A 139 -3.45 1.92 -12.09
CA LEU A 139 -3.15 3.15 -12.83
C LEU A 139 -3.98 3.27 -14.10
N GLN A 140 -4.08 2.18 -14.86
CA GLN A 140 -4.87 2.12 -16.10
C GLN A 140 -6.37 2.32 -15.83
N ASP A 141 -6.92 1.66 -14.80
CA ASP A 141 -8.32 1.82 -14.40
C ASP A 141 -8.61 3.25 -13.96
N ALA A 142 -7.75 3.82 -13.11
CA ALA A 142 -7.91 5.19 -12.64
C ALA A 142 -7.84 6.20 -13.79
N GLN A 143 -6.88 6.07 -14.68
CA GLN A 143 -6.73 6.94 -15.86
C GLN A 143 -7.94 6.83 -16.81
N ALA A 144 -8.41 5.62 -17.07
CA ALA A 144 -9.60 5.39 -17.92
C ALA A 144 -10.88 6.00 -17.32
N LYS A 145 -10.94 6.15 -16.00
CA LYS A 145 -12.06 6.76 -15.26
C LYS A 145 -11.85 8.24 -14.95
N GLY A 146 -10.83 8.88 -15.52
CA GLY A 146 -10.62 10.31 -15.47
C GLY A 146 -9.62 10.81 -14.44
N ALA A 147 -8.93 9.93 -13.69
CA ALA A 147 -7.89 10.38 -12.77
C ALA A 147 -6.69 10.96 -13.53
N ARG A 148 -6.13 12.03 -12.98
CA ARG A 148 -4.88 12.63 -13.44
C ARG A 148 -3.71 12.01 -12.68
N ILE A 149 -2.89 11.23 -13.39
CA ILE A 149 -1.71 10.59 -12.82
C ILE A 149 -0.52 11.57 -12.85
N VAL A 150 0.12 11.75 -11.71
CA VAL A 150 1.30 12.60 -11.53
C VAL A 150 2.46 11.74 -11.03
N PRO A 151 3.23 11.10 -11.92
CA PRO A 151 4.40 10.33 -11.52
C PRO A 151 5.52 11.27 -11.07
N ILE A 152 6.27 10.86 -10.05
CA ILE A 152 7.42 11.62 -9.56
C ILE A 152 8.64 11.42 -10.48
N TYR A 153 8.75 10.26 -11.09
CA TYR A 153 9.77 9.93 -12.09
C TYR A 153 9.10 9.49 -13.39
N PRO A 154 9.69 9.80 -14.56
CA PRO A 154 9.03 9.58 -15.85
C PRO A 154 8.86 8.09 -16.19
N GLU A 155 9.76 7.24 -15.74
CA GLU A 155 9.80 5.83 -16.15
C GLU A 155 10.01 4.87 -14.98
N ALA A 156 9.43 3.69 -15.09
CA ALA A 156 9.72 2.55 -14.22
C ALA A 156 11.02 1.86 -14.67
N GLN A 157 11.69 1.19 -13.72
CA GLN A 157 12.86 0.35 -14.01
C GLN A 157 12.60 -1.07 -13.51
N GLY A 158 12.30 -1.98 -14.42
CA GLY A 158 11.88 -3.33 -14.05
C GLY A 158 10.68 -3.26 -13.10
N ARG A 159 10.80 -3.87 -11.92
CA ARG A 159 9.75 -3.82 -10.89
C ARG A 159 9.82 -2.60 -9.96
N ARG A 160 10.71 -1.64 -10.20
CA ARG A 160 10.71 -0.35 -9.49
C ARG A 160 9.67 0.58 -10.14
N LEU A 161 8.49 0.60 -9.56
CA LEU A 161 7.39 1.46 -9.99
C LEU A 161 7.56 2.85 -9.35
N PRO A 162 7.51 3.96 -10.12
CA PRO A 162 7.61 5.31 -9.56
C PRO A 162 6.50 5.61 -8.54
N GLN A 163 6.85 6.37 -7.49
CA GLN A 163 5.84 7.03 -6.68
C GLN A 163 4.96 7.89 -7.58
N SER A 164 3.65 7.73 -7.47
CA SER A 164 2.68 8.46 -8.30
C SER A 164 1.53 8.97 -7.45
N LEU A 165 1.23 10.26 -7.60
CA LEU A 165 0.01 10.85 -7.04
C LEU A 165 -1.13 10.68 -8.06
N LEU A 166 -2.33 10.36 -7.57
CA LEU A 166 -3.54 10.23 -8.36
C LEU A 166 -4.51 11.33 -7.93
N LEU A 167 -4.78 12.27 -8.80
CA LEU A 167 -5.69 13.38 -8.57
C LEU A 167 -7.02 13.13 -9.30
N GLU A 168 -8.07 13.81 -8.88
CA GLU A 168 -9.40 13.67 -9.50
C GLU A 168 -9.93 12.24 -9.42
N VAL A 169 -9.60 11.55 -8.32
CA VAL A 169 -10.07 10.18 -8.06
C VAL A 169 -11.53 10.17 -7.61
N ASN A 170 -12.22 9.06 -7.87
CA ASN A 170 -13.58 8.80 -7.41
C ASN A 170 -13.74 7.36 -6.93
N ASP A 171 -14.85 7.07 -6.25
CA ASP A 171 -15.08 5.79 -5.57
C ASP A 171 -15.25 4.59 -6.52
N ASP A 172 -15.51 4.83 -7.82
CA ASP A 172 -15.61 3.76 -8.82
C ASP A 172 -14.24 3.22 -9.26
N MET A 173 -13.16 3.91 -8.93
CA MET A 173 -11.79 3.50 -9.27
C MET A 173 -11.31 2.39 -8.33
N LYS A 174 -10.71 1.34 -8.89
CA LYS A 174 -10.18 0.21 -8.10
C LYS A 174 -9.19 0.65 -7.04
N VAL A 175 -8.38 1.66 -7.33
CA VAL A 175 -7.41 2.25 -6.39
C VAL A 175 -8.08 2.84 -5.14
N MET A 176 -9.37 3.19 -5.22
CA MET A 176 -10.16 3.67 -4.08
C MET A 176 -10.94 2.56 -3.37
N GLN A 177 -11.14 1.42 -4.01
CA GLN A 177 -11.90 0.29 -3.45
C GLN A 177 -11.01 -0.74 -2.75
N ASP A 178 -9.84 -1.03 -3.33
CA ASP A 178 -8.91 -2.03 -2.83
C ASP A 178 -7.74 -1.39 -2.07
N GLU A 179 -7.14 -2.12 -1.14
CA GLU A 179 -5.83 -1.77 -0.56
C GLU A 179 -4.77 -1.72 -1.66
N ILE A 180 -4.05 -0.61 -1.73
CA ILE A 180 -3.08 -0.38 -2.81
C ILE A 180 -1.83 -1.24 -2.62
N PHE A 181 -1.24 -1.23 -1.43
CA PHE A 181 0.00 -1.97 -1.11
C PHE A 181 1.09 -1.74 -2.17
N GLY A 182 1.37 -0.45 -2.42
CA GLY A 182 2.28 -0.02 -3.49
C GLY A 182 2.46 1.51 -3.53
N PRO A 183 3.30 2.01 -4.46
CA PRO A 183 3.74 3.40 -4.51
C PRO A 183 2.73 4.35 -5.23
N LEU A 184 1.44 4.11 -5.06
CA LEU A 184 0.38 4.94 -5.62
C LEU A 184 -0.35 5.64 -4.46
N LEU A 185 -0.53 6.95 -4.55
CA LEU A 185 -1.17 7.74 -3.51
C LEU A 185 -2.31 8.59 -4.11
N PRO A 186 -3.57 8.15 -3.99
CA PRO A 186 -4.73 8.98 -4.26
C PRO A 186 -4.77 10.22 -3.36
N VAL A 187 -5.03 11.37 -3.95
CA VAL A 187 -5.19 12.65 -3.28
C VAL A 187 -6.65 13.06 -3.38
N VAL A 188 -7.34 13.08 -2.26
CA VAL A 188 -8.76 13.40 -2.16
C VAL A 188 -8.92 14.78 -1.55
N PRO A 189 -9.42 15.77 -2.30
CA PRO A 189 -9.67 17.10 -1.74
C PRO A 189 -10.89 17.08 -0.81
N TYR A 190 -10.81 17.82 0.29
CA TYR A 190 -11.94 18.04 1.18
C TYR A 190 -12.13 19.54 1.47
N ASP A 191 -13.36 19.95 1.80
CA ASP A 191 -13.69 21.34 2.15
C ASP A 191 -13.77 21.53 3.67
N ARG A 192 -14.32 20.56 4.40
CA ARG A 192 -14.47 20.57 5.88
C ARG A 192 -14.33 19.16 6.43
N LEU A 193 -13.70 19.03 7.59
CA LEU A 193 -13.67 17.80 8.37
C LEU A 193 -14.79 17.89 9.42
N GLU A 194 -15.90 17.21 9.17
CA GLU A 194 -17.05 17.09 10.08
C GLU A 194 -17.41 15.63 10.29
#